data_c0f150c27817878fe9baac0b32fee1e6
#
_entry.id   c0f150c27817878fe9baac0b32fee1e6
#
_cell.length_a   1.000
_cell.length_b   1.000
_cell.length_c   1.000
_cell.angle_alpha   90.00
_cell.angle_beta   90.00
_cell.angle_gamma   90.00
#
_symmetry.space_group_name_H-M   'P 1'
#
loop_
_entity.id
_entity.type
_entity.pdbx_description
1 polymer ?
#
loop_
_entity_poly.entity_id
_entity_poly.type
_entity_poly.pdbx_seq_one_letter_code
_entity_poly.pdbx_strand_id
1 'polypeptide(L)'
;IDGEYPQLNLSERIYGSPELVNYDECDNLLADLRKSVHDEMMVQLDQQSYYHWSSSPRGGVWFDDVMLAEDSGIAVPSVDTSTSSDNREGEFSGTNNQESGVDEADFIKTDGYYVYMLNGNKFLIMGVPEFGEINLVSNLSMLGTPMQMMLEGDRVVITSSINYWNLESNHPLLELMGHEESYSYYDSDSMLRTHTYTRYESLVMYSVVDISDKNNPVIEEELLIEGNYHTARLVDGTVRSVTHLYTYFQGINTWVNLPEYYYEIEDTQDRMDLWNRSLMDTIISNQEEINSLTLEDFVPQMYALDSDGTYSIIPTYSDDCSEFSASQNSSVRGLTTIMTMKLLGEETEFEIDHITSRWAHVYSSGNTLLLAEPVADWWWFWRNNDFEDATNIHAFDISDSNSTSYLGSGRVSGTVQDQFSMSEFQGSIRIASTSDAWGRWWLDGEVDENGEPIFTGPSNQVTILHHEGDDCLISPCNSLIQVGIVENIAPNETIWSARFIGDRGYLVTFENIDPLWVIDLSNPFEPI
;
A
#
# COMPACT_ATOMS: atom_id res chain seq x y z
N ILE A 1 -9.86 -16.65 -23.82
CA ILE A 1 -8.83 -17.65 -23.49
C ILE A 1 -9.28 -18.95 -24.13
N ASP A 2 -8.50 -19.48 -25.08
CA ASP A 2 -8.85 -20.71 -25.77
C ASP A 2 -8.77 -21.88 -24.77
N GLY A 3 -9.91 -22.55 -24.52
CA GLY A 3 -10.12 -23.52 -23.45
C GLY A 3 -9.36 -24.85 -23.57
N GLU A 4 -8.07 -24.82 -23.91
CA GLU A 4 -7.23 -26.01 -24.09
C GLU A 4 -6.42 -26.43 -22.85
N TYR A 5 -6.50 -25.69 -21.72
CA TYR A 5 -5.82 -26.06 -20.49
C TYR A 5 -6.80 -26.51 -19.38
N PRO A 6 -6.34 -27.30 -18.39
CA PRO A 6 -7.18 -27.71 -17.28
C PRO A 6 -7.48 -26.51 -16.37
N GLN A 7 -8.62 -25.88 -16.61
CA GLN A 7 -9.08 -24.71 -15.84
C GLN A 7 -9.59 -25.14 -14.47
N LEU A 8 -9.19 -24.41 -13.43
CA LEU A 8 -9.76 -24.54 -12.10
C LEU A 8 -11.08 -23.79 -12.00
N ASN A 9 -11.96 -24.29 -11.15
CA ASN A 9 -13.17 -23.58 -10.79
C ASN A 9 -12.83 -22.56 -9.71
N LEU A 10 -12.59 -21.30 -10.12
CA LEU A 10 -12.28 -20.22 -9.21
C LEU A 10 -13.53 -19.67 -8.56
N SER A 11 -13.40 -19.19 -7.32
CA SER A 11 -14.47 -18.43 -6.67
C SER A 11 -14.84 -17.22 -7.51
N GLU A 12 -16.13 -16.98 -7.69
CA GLU A 12 -16.60 -15.78 -8.39
C GLU A 12 -16.16 -14.53 -7.63
N ARG A 13 -15.56 -13.58 -8.35
CA ARG A 13 -15.21 -12.26 -7.80
C ARG A 13 -16.44 -11.37 -7.88
N ILE A 14 -16.97 -11.04 -6.73
CA ILE A 14 -18.15 -10.15 -6.62
C ILE A 14 -17.63 -8.78 -6.20
N TYR A 15 -18.04 -7.73 -6.91
CA TYR A 15 -17.98 -6.37 -6.40
C TYR A 15 -19.04 -6.19 -5.33
N GLY A 16 -18.67 -6.50 -4.08
CA GLY A 16 -19.49 -6.19 -2.91
C GLY A 16 -19.51 -4.69 -2.60
N SER A 17 -20.09 -4.33 -1.46
CA SER A 17 -19.99 -2.97 -0.96
C SER A 17 -18.51 -2.61 -0.70
N PRO A 18 -18.04 -1.41 -1.09
CA PRO A 18 -16.71 -0.93 -0.72
C PRO A 18 -16.61 -0.56 0.76
N GLU A 19 -17.72 -0.45 1.47
CA GLU A 19 -17.75 -0.06 2.88
C GLU A 19 -16.94 -1.02 3.75
N LEU A 20 -16.14 -0.47 4.64
CA LEU A 20 -15.42 -1.24 5.64
C LEU A 20 -16.36 -1.62 6.78
N VAL A 21 -16.34 -2.89 7.15
CA VAL A 21 -17.08 -3.43 8.28
C VAL A 21 -16.08 -4.01 9.27
N ASN A 22 -16.16 -3.57 10.53
CA ASN A 22 -15.31 -4.10 11.59
C ASN A 22 -15.70 -5.54 11.93
N TYR A 23 -14.70 -6.33 12.28
CA TYR A 23 -14.92 -7.63 12.89
C TYR A 23 -15.33 -7.45 14.36
N ASP A 24 -16.11 -8.38 14.86
CA ASP A 24 -16.58 -8.48 16.24
C ASP A 24 -16.12 -9.79 16.93
N GLU A 25 -15.54 -10.71 16.15
CA GLU A 25 -15.01 -11.98 16.61
C GLU A 25 -13.78 -12.37 15.79
N CYS A 26 -12.67 -12.72 16.46
CA CYS A 26 -11.43 -13.15 15.80
C CYS A 26 -11.57 -14.42 14.96
N ASP A 27 -12.52 -15.31 15.31
CA ASP A 27 -12.79 -16.53 14.54
C ASP A 27 -13.35 -16.22 13.15
N ASN A 28 -14.17 -15.17 13.00
CA ASN A 28 -14.69 -14.70 11.72
C ASN A 28 -13.56 -14.11 10.85
N LEU A 29 -12.72 -13.28 11.44
CA LEU A 29 -11.53 -12.74 10.77
C LEU A 29 -10.62 -13.86 10.26
N LEU A 30 -10.28 -14.83 11.12
CA LEU A 30 -9.42 -15.95 10.73
C LEU A 30 -10.01 -16.79 9.59
N ALA A 31 -11.32 -17.02 9.62
CA ALA A 31 -12.02 -17.75 8.56
C ALA A 31 -11.92 -17.01 7.21
N ASP A 32 -12.10 -15.69 7.20
CA ASP A 32 -12.00 -14.87 6.00
C ASP A 32 -10.57 -14.77 5.47
N LEU A 33 -9.58 -14.63 6.35
CA LEU A 33 -8.17 -14.63 5.99
C LEU A 33 -7.73 -15.96 5.36
N ARG A 34 -8.11 -17.10 5.96
CA ARG A 34 -7.85 -18.44 5.39
C ARG A 34 -8.53 -18.63 4.04
N LYS A 35 -9.77 -18.13 3.89
CA LYS A 35 -10.48 -18.16 2.61
C LYS A 35 -9.77 -17.33 1.56
N SER A 36 -9.29 -16.16 1.91
CA SER A 36 -8.55 -15.27 0.99
C SER A 36 -7.26 -15.93 0.49
N VAL A 37 -6.51 -16.59 1.37
CA VAL A 37 -5.30 -17.34 1.00
C VAL A 37 -5.64 -18.52 0.09
N HIS A 38 -6.74 -19.24 0.37
CA HIS A 38 -7.21 -20.32 -0.49
C HIS A 38 -7.57 -19.79 -1.90
N ASP A 39 -8.34 -18.71 -1.98
CA ASP A 39 -8.78 -18.14 -3.25
C ASP A 39 -7.59 -17.63 -4.08
N GLU A 40 -6.60 -17.01 -3.43
CA GLU A 40 -5.37 -16.55 -4.09
C GLU A 40 -4.52 -17.73 -4.58
N MET A 41 -4.33 -18.76 -3.78
CA MET A 41 -3.63 -19.99 -4.16
C MET A 41 -4.29 -20.64 -5.38
N MET A 42 -5.61 -20.71 -5.41
CA MET A 42 -6.36 -21.26 -6.55
C MET A 42 -6.14 -20.44 -7.83
N VAL A 43 -6.11 -19.10 -7.71
CA VAL A 43 -5.81 -18.19 -8.84
C VAL A 43 -4.40 -18.43 -9.38
N GLN A 44 -3.40 -18.55 -8.51
CA GLN A 44 -2.01 -18.76 -8.91
C GLN A 44 -1.80 -20.14 -9.57
N LEU A 45 -2.43 -21.19 -9.06
CA LEU A 45 -2.36 -22.52 -9.66
C LEU A 45 -3.10 -22.58 -11.02
N ASP A 46 -4.21 -21.87 -11.18
CA ASP A 46 -4.90 -21.74 -12.47
C ASP A 46 -4.04 -21.00 -13.49
N GLN A 47 -3.42 -19.90 -13.09
CA GLN A 47 -2.48 -19.15 -13.91
C GLN A 47 -1.29 -20.02 -14.35
N GLN A 48 -0.74 -20.81 -13.44
CA GLN A 48 0.33 -21.73 -13.76
C GLN A 48 -0.10 -22.80 -14.79
N SER A 49 -1.31 -23.36 -14.63
CA SER A 49 -1.87 -24.32 -15.58
C SER A 49 -2.01 -23.70 -16.98
N TYR A 50 -2.46 -22.45 -17.06
CA TYR A 50 -2.53 -21.72 -18.33
C TYR A 50 -1.15 -21.56 -18.98
N TYR A 51 -0.15 -21.07 -18.26
CA TYR A 51 1.20 -20.89 -18.84
C TYR A 51 1.86 -22.21 -19.23
N HIS A 52 1.58 -23.29 -18.51
CA HIS A 52 2.15 -24.59 -18.82
C HIS A 52 1.54 -25.23 -20.08
N TRP A 53 0.23 -25.10 -20.30
CA TRP A 53 -0.50 -25.78 -21.36
C TRP A 53 -0.83 -24.92 -22.58
N SER A 54 -0.78 -23.60 -22.46
CA SER A 54 -1.08 -22.72 -23.59
C SER A 54 0.04 -22.78 -24.65
N SER A 55 -0.31 -23.07 -25.89
CA SER A 55 0.63 -23.12 -27.04
C SER A 55 1.10 -21.73 -27.47
N SER A 56 0.46 -20.68 -27.03
CA SER A 56 0.83 -19.28 -27.24
C SER A 56 0.50 -18.50 -25.97
N PRO A 57 1.40 -18.48 -24.99
CA PRO A 57 1.22 -17.60 -23.85
C PRO A 57 1.12 -16.17 -24.38
N ARG A 58 -0.08 -15.59 -24.32
CA ARG A 58 -0.29 -14.19 -24.70
C ARG A 58 0.64 -13.35 -23.84
N GLY A 59 1.68 -12.82 -24.49
CA GLY A 59 2.67 -11.89 -24.01
C GLY A 59 2.96 -11.95 -22.52
N GLY A 60 4.03 -12.65 -22.16
CA GLY A 60 4.61 -12.52 -20.82
C GLY A 60 5.16 -11.12 -20.62
N VAL A 61 4.29 -10.16 -20.38
CA VAL A 61 4.69 -8.94 -19.74
C VAL A 61 4.66 -9.26 -18.25
N TRP A 62 5.82 -9.30 -17.64
CA TRP A 62 5.99 -9.40 -16.21
C TRP A 62 5.47 -8.10 -15.61
N PHE A 63 4.20 -8.06 -15.21
CA PHE A 63 3.56 -6.87 -14.64
C PHE A 63 3.88 -6.61 -13.17
N ASP A 64 4.71 -7.47 -12.54
CA ASP A 64 5.23 -7.14 -11.21
C ASP A 64 6.08 -5.85 -11.21
N ASP A 65 6.68 -5.47 -12.35
CA ASP A 65 7.49 -4.26 -12.46
C ASP A 65 6.68 -2.98 -12.81
N VAL A 66 5.41 -3.11 -13.23
CA VAL A 66 4.62 -1.92 -13.64
C VAL A 66 3.82 -1.33 -12.46
N MET A 67 3.54 -2.14 -11.45
CA MET A 67 2.84 -1.67 -10.23
C MET A 67 3.79 -1.09 -9.18
N LEU A 68 5.10 -1.25 -9.37
CA LEU A 68 6.14 -0.59 -8.58
C LEU A 68 6.83 0.49 -9.43
N ALA A 69 6.09 1.29 -10.16
CA ALA A 69 6.59 2.60 -10.52
C ALA A 69 6.78 3.32 -9.18
N GLU A 70 8.01 3.22 -8.66
CA GLU A 70 8.44 4.03 -7.53
C GLU A 70 7.92 5.44 -7.73
N ASP A 71 7.32 5.98 -6.69
CA ASP A 71 6.88 7.36 -6.55
C ASP A 71 8.06 8.32 -6.79
N SER A 72 8.52 8.41 -8.03
CA SER A 72 9.50 9.36 -8.50
C SER A 72 8.81 10.63 -9.00
N GLY A 73 7.73 11.02 -8.32
CA GLY A 73 7.08 12.29 -8.54
C GLY A 73 8.07 13.43 -8.32
N ILE A 74 8.50 14.06 -9.40
CA ILE A 74 9.18 15.35 -9.31
C ILE A 74 8.14 16.34 -8.79
N ALA A 75 8.12 16.55 -7.48
CA ALA A 75 7.24 17.49 -6.82
C ALA A 75 7.53 18.90 -7.35
N VAL A 76 6.51 19.55 -7.90
CA VAL A 76 6.58 20.97 -8.29
C VAL A 76 6.37 21.80 -7.01
N PRO A 77 7.23 22.79 -6.70
CA PRO A 77 7.16 23.51 -5.44
C PRO A 77 5.80 24.19 -5.25
N SER A 78 5.05 23.77 -4.24
CA SER A 78 4.02 24.62 -3.65
C SER A 78 4.72 25.57 -2.66
N VAL A 79 4.48 26.86 -2.78
CA VAL A 79 4.99 27.83 -1.84
C VAL A 79 4.09 27.80 -0.63
N ASP A 80 4.41 26.97 0.34
CA ASP A 80 3.77 27.02 1.64
C ASP A 80 4.58 27.92 2.58
N THR A 81 3.90 28.92 3.09
CA THR A 81 4.40 29.73 4.19
C THR A 81 4.00 29.04 5.48
N SER A 82 4.80 28.08 5.93
CA SER A 82 4.67 27.60 7.29
C SER A 82 4.95 28.74 8.27
N THR A 83 3.97 29.04 9.10
CA THR A 83 4.07 30.07 10.14
C THR A 83 4.87 29.56 11.34
N SER A 84 6.20 29.61 11.24
CA SER A 84 7.05 29.56 12.43
C SER A 84 7.33 30.96 12.93
N SER A 85 7.25 31.18 14.24
CA SER A 85 7.33 32.49 14.89
C SER A 85 8.73 33.08 15.01
N ASP A 86 9.70 32.66 14.22
CA ASP A 86 11.08 33.08 14.28
C ASP A 86 11.47 34.08 13.18
N ASN A 87 12.51 34.89 13.44
CA ASN A 87 12.94 36.03 12.61
C ASN A 87 13.38 35.69 11.17
N ARG A 88 13.37 34.42 10.76
CA ARG A 88 13.68 33.96 9.39
C ARG A 88 12.44 33.51 8.60
N GLU A 89 11.26 33.73 9.15
CA GLU A 89 9.99 33.41 8.50
C GLU A 89 9.88 34.09 7.13
N GLY A 90 9.64 33.29 6.08
CA GLY A 90 9.59 33.76 4.69
C GLY A 90 10.96 33.90 3.99
N GLU A 91 12.08 33.61 4.65
CA GLU A 91 13.42 33.62 4.08
C GLU A 91 13.90 32.24 3.58
N PHE A 92 13.17 31.17 3.92
CA PHE A 92 13.41 29.82 3.40
C PHE A 92 12.10 29.15 3.02
N SER A 93 12.15 28.17 2.12
CA SER A 93 11.03 27.30 1.82
C SER A 93 11.15 26.03 2.68
N GLY A 94 10.03 25.61 3.27
CA GLY A 94 9.90 24.32 3.93
C GLY A 94 9.94 23.16 2.94
N THR A 95 9.65 21.96 3.43
CA THR A 95 9.46 20.78 2.59
C THR A 95 8.29 21.01 1.62
N ASN A 96 8.40 20.49 0.41
CA ASN A 96 7.35 20.61 -0.59
C ASN A 96 6.26 19.57 -0.32
N ASN A 97 5.21 19.98 0.36
CA ASN A 97 4.09 19.12 0.72
C ASN A 97 2.95 19.22 -0.31
N GLN A 98 2.16 18.16 -0.47
CA GLN A 98 1.00 18.15 -1.37
C GLN A 98 -0.09 19.08 -0.84
N GLU A 99 -0.35 19.04 0.46
CA GLU A 99 -1.40 19.79 1.12
C GLU A 99 -0.83 20.71 2.21
N SER A 100 -1.46 21.86 2.39
CA SER A 100 -1.08 22.81 3.44
C SER A 100 -1.39 22.27 4.82
N GLY A 101 -0.43 22.36 5.75
CA GLY A 101 -0.59 21.88 7.13
C GLY A 101 -0.39 20.37 7.30
N VAL A 102 -0.06 19.64 6.23
CA VAL A 102 0.34 18.25 6.29
C VAL A 102 1.83 18.15 6.02
N ASP A 103 2.61 17.70 6.99
CA ASP A 103 4.04 17.43 6.76
C ASP A 103 4.21 16.01 6.23
N GLU A 104 4.73 15.91 5.00
CA GLU A 104 5.05 14.63 4.37
C GLU A 104 6.43 14.17 4.82
N ALA A 105 6.57 12.89 5.06
CA ALA A 105 7.86 12.30 5.40
C ALA A 105 8.87 12.50 4.26
N ASP A 106 10.11 12.91 4.58
CA ASP A 106 11.18 13.19 3.61
C ASP A 106 12.55 12.82 4.22
N PHE A 107 13.56 12.69 3.37
CA PHE A 107 14.94 12.43 3.80
C PHE A 107 15.72 13.70 4.15
N ILE A 108 15.18 14.91 3.87
CA ILE A 108 15.74 16.22 4.26
C ILE A 108 14.60 17.08 4.83
N LYS A 109 14.85 17.69 6.00
CA LYS A 109 13.97 18.66 6.64
C LYS A 109 14.75 19.90 7.05
N THR A 110 14.04 21.02 7.23
CA THR A 110 14.66 22.25 7.76
C THR A 110 13.66 23.03 8.62
N ASP A 111 14.19 23.67 9.67
CA ASP A 111 13.49 24.66 10.50
C ASP A 111 13.98 26.11 10.22
N GLY A 112 14.77 26.28 9.15
CA GLY A 112 15.36 27.57 8.75
C GLY A 112 16.69 27.90 9.43
N TYR A 113 17.03 27.24 10.53
CA TYR A 113 18.30 27.40 11.26
C TYR A 113 19.17 26.15 11.16
N TYR A 114 18.52 25.00 10.98
CA TYR A 114 19.17 23.70 10.82
C TYR A 114 18.62 22.99 9.60
N VAL A 115 19.45 22.18 9.00
CA VAL A 115 19.06 21.19 7.99
C VAL A 115 19.30 19.81 8.62
N TYR A 116 18.27 19.03 8.64
CA TYR A 116 18.23 17.64 9.09
C TYR A 116 18.28 16.74 7.87
N MET A 117 19.17 15.76 7.84
CA MET A 117 19.39 14.91 6.67
C MET A 117 19.65 13.47 7.08
N LEU A 118 19.04 12.54 6.34
CA LEU A 118 19.37 11.12 6.37
C LEU A 118 20.44 10.83 5.31
N ASN A 119 21.53 10.19 5.71
CA ASN A 119 22.60 9.81 4.81
C ASN A 119 23.21 8.46 5.20
N GLY A 120 22.91 7.43 4.41
CA GLY A 120 23.23 6.05 4.77
C GLY A 120 22.54 5.67 6.07
N ASN A 121 23.28 5.15 7.04
CA ASN A 121 22.75 4.82 8.37
C ASN A 121 22.91 5.96 9.40
N LYS A 122 22.92 7.22 8.96
CA LYS A 122 23.12 8.37 9.84
C LYS A 122 22.04 9.41 9.70
N PHE A 123 21.62 9.94 10.83
CA PHE A 123 20.92 11.18 10.95
C PHE A 123 21.91 12.30 11.22
N LEU A 124 21.93 13.33 10.38
CA LEU A 124 22.85 14.46 10.43
C LEU A 124 22.07 15.73 10.78
N ILE A 125 22.63 16.53 11.71
CA ILE A 125 22.16 17.88 12.01
C ILE A 125 23.21 18.86 11.53
N MET A 126 22.82 19.73 10.60
CA MET A 126 23.69 20.75 10.04
C MET A 126 23.13 22.14 10.36
N GLY A 127 23.96 22.98 10.98
CA GLY A 127 23.61 24.37 11.29
C GLY A 127 23.77 25.29 10.09
N VAL A 128 22.87 26.25 9.93
CA VAL A 128 22.89 27.31 8.91
C VAL A 128 23.02 28.66 9.62
N PRO A 129 24.23 29.05 10.09
CA PRO A 129 24.42 30.29 10.82
C PRO A 129 24.10 31.52 9.98
N GLU A 130 24.47 31.49 8.70
CA GLU A 130 24.14 32.48 7.68
C GLU A 130 23.77 31.78 6.37
N PHE A 131 22.95 32.40 5.52
CA PHE A 131 22.60 31.83 4.24
C PHE A 131 23.84 31.61 3.36
N GLY A 132 24.01 30.38 2.89
CA GLY A 132 25.17 29.93 2.12
C GLY A 132 26.27 29.25 2.95
N GLU A 133 26.16 29.24 4.29
CA GLU A 133 27.06 28.51 5.17
C GLU A 133 26.35 27.33 5.83
N ILE A 134 26.88 26.12 5.66
CA ILE A 134 26.37 24.89 6.27
C ILE A 134 27.51 24.22 7.03
N ASN A 135 27.30 23.95 8.32
CA ASN A 135 28.29 23.32 9.18
C ASN A 135 27.68 22.09 9.88
N LEU A 136 28.38 20.96 9.86
CA LEU A 136 27.97 19.79 10.63
C LEU A 136 28.01 20.11 12.14
N VAL A 137 26.86 19.97 12.79
CA VAL A 137 26.69 20.16 14.24
C VAL A 137 26.86 18.83 14.96
N SER A 138 26.08 17.83 14.54
CA SER A 138 26.10 16.50 15.14
C SER A 138 25.69 15.42 14.15
N ASN A 139 25.91 14.16 14.51
CA ASN A 139 25.38 13.01 13.80
C ASN A 139 25.03 11.91 14.80
N LEU A 140 23.96 11.15 14.46
CA LEU A 140 23.49 10.00 15.20
C LEU A 140 23.49 8.79 14.28
N SER A 141 24.00 7.64 14.76
CA SER A 141 23.93 6.39 14.00
C SER A 141 22.62 5.70 14.29
N MET A 142 21.92 5.31 13.23
CA MET A 142 20.64 4.64 13.28
C MET A 142 20.81 3.13 13.02
N LEU A 143 19.91 2.33 13.57
CA LEU A 143 19.81 0.92 13.23
C LEU A 143 19.08 0.80 11.85
N GLY A 144 19.52 -0.16 11.05
CA GLY A 144 18.94 -0.42 9.72
C GLY A 144 19.22 0.66 8.68
N THR A 145 18.25 0.88 7.80
CA THR A 145 18.33 1.86 6.71
C THR A 145 17.28 2.94 6.91
N PRO A 146 17.66 4.13 7.42
CA PRO A 146 16.75 5.26 7.51
C PRO A 146 16.21 5.65 6.12
N MET A 147 14.91 5.82 6.02
CA MET A 147 14.22 6.13 4.78
C MET A 147 13.73 7.57 4.74
N GLN A 148 12.96 7.95 5.75
CA GLN A 148 12.27 9.24 5.81
C GLN A 148 12.19 9.73 7.25
N MET A 149 11.91 11.01 7.42
CA MET A 149 11.71 11.62 8.74
C MET A 149 10.60 12.67 8.71
N MET A 150 10.02 12.91 9.86
CA MET A 150 9.07 13.98 10.14
C MET A 150 9.56 14.78 11.33
N LEU A 151 9.36 16.09 11.30
CA LEU A 151 9.86 17.03 12.31
C LEU A 151 8.72 17.80 12.94
N GLU A 152 8.63 17.78 14.27
CA GLU A 152 7.70 18.60 15.04
C GLU A 152 8.40 19.17 16.29
N GLY A 153 8.61 20.47 16.31
CA GLY A 153 9.32 21.15 17.39
C GLY A 153 10.73 20.64 17.60
N ASP A 154 11.01 20.11 18.79
CA ASP A 154 12.31 19.51 19.14
C ASP A 154 12.32 17.97 19.06
N ARG A 155 11.37 17.37 18.35
CA ARG A 155 11.31 15.93 18.10
C ARG A 155 11.32 15.61 16.61
N VAL A 156 12.01 14.52 16.28
CA VAL A 156 12.05 13.94 14.94
C VAL A 156 11.64 12.47 15.04
N VAL A 157 10.68 12.04 14.21
CA VAL A 157 10.46 10.61 13.96
C VAL A 157 11.22 10.22 12.72
N ILE A 158 12.08 9.23 12.84
CA ILE A 158 12.83 8.64 11.73
C ILE A 158 12.28 7.25 11.47
N THR A 159 11.79 7.02 10.25
CA THR A 159 11.35 5.71 9.79
C THR A 159 12.52 5.00 9.13
N SER A 160 12.83 3.77 9.57
CA SER A 160 13.91 2.95 9.04
C SER A 160 13.41 1.56 8.64
N SER A 161 13.98 0.99 7.57
CA SER A 161 13.80 -0.42 7.23
C SER A 161 14.86 -1.26 7.93
N ILE A 162 14.42 -2.29 8.64
CA ILE A 162 15.28 -3.28 9.29
C ILE A 162 15.09 -4.61 8.56
N ASN A 163 16.15 -5.08 7.90
CA ASN A 163 16.15 -6.39 7.27
C ASN A 163 16.99 -7.36 8.11
N TYR A 164 16.58 -8.61 8.21
CA TYR A 164 17.28 -9.59 9.05
C TYR A 164 18.77 -9.75 8.68
N TRP A 165 19.09 -9.64 7.40
CA TRP A 165 20.50 -9.74 6.92
C TRP A 165 21.38 -8.53 7.29
N ASN A 166 20.79 -7.44 7.75
CA ASN A 166 21.50 -6.24 8.21
C ASN A 166 21.77 -6.28 9.72
N LEU A 167 21.18 -7.26 10.42
CA LEU A 167 21.36 -7.45 11.86
C LEU A 167 22.60 -8.32 12.14
N GLU A 168 23.29 -8.03 13.25
CA GLU A 168 24.34 -8.92 13.73
C GLU A 168 23.75 -10.28 14.12
N SER A 169 24.48 -11.37 13.92
CA SER A 169 24.00 -12.76 14.12
C SER A 169 23.52 -13.09 15.54
N ASN A 170 23.80 -12.22 16.50
CA ASN A 170 23.36 -12.34 17.90
C ASN A 170 22.37 -11.24 18.30
N HIS A 171 21.81 -10.52 17.33
CA HIS A 171 20.88 -9.43 17.62
C HIS A 171 19.57 -9.98 18.18
N PRO A 172 19.03 -9.42 19.29
CA PRO A 172 17.81 -9.95 19.93
C PRO A 172 16.58 -10.03 19.02
N LEU A 173 16.45 -9.10 18.08
CA LEU A 173 15.34 -9.10 17.11
C LEU A 173 15.29 -10.35 16.22
N LEU A 174 16.42 -11.01 15.96
CA LEU A 174 16.43 -12.22 15.13
C LEU A 174 15.60 -13.36 15.74
N GLU A 175 15.64 -13.52 17.07
CA GLU A 175 14.85 -14.50 17.78
C GLU A 175 13.35 -14.15 17.69
N LEU A 176 13.00 -12.87 17.87
CA LEU A 176 11.62 -12.38 17.78
C LEU A 176 11.05 -12.48 16.36
N MET A 177 11.88 -12.25 15.34
CA MET A 177 11.48 -12.40 13.92
C MET A 177 11.30 -13.88 13.52
N GLY A 178 11.40 -14.83 14.44
CA GLY A 178 11.28 -16.24 14.13
C GLY A 178 12.40 -16.75 13.22
N HIS A 179 13.62 -16.23 13.41
CA HIS A 179 14.79 -16.62 12.65
C HIS A 179 15.18 -18.06 12.99
N GLU A 180 14.75 -19.03 12.17
CA GLU A 180 15.11 -20.43 12.30
C GLU A 180 16.36 -20.80 11.50
N GLU A 181 17.01 -21.92 11.89
CA GLU A 181 18.23 -22.40 11.27
C GLU A 181 18.04 -22.64 9.76
N SER A 182 18.98 -22.15 9.01
CA SER A 182 19.08 -22.19 7.57
C SER A 182 19.31 -23.59 7.02
N TYR A 183 18.64 -23.96 5.94
CA TYR A 183 19.10 -25.07 5.10
C TYR A 183 20.02 -24.55 4.00
N SER A 184 21.05 -25.36 3.70
CA SER A 184 22.00 -25.03 2.63
C SER A 184 21.72 -25.89 1.41
N TYR A 185 21.68 -25.25 0.25
CA TYR A 185 21.54 -25.93 -1.04
C TYR A 185 22.60 -25.44 -2.04
N TYR A 186 22.87 -26.25 -3.06
CA TYR A 186 23.71 -25.82 -4.17
C TYR A 186 22.84 -25.25 -5.29
N ASP A 187 23.13 -24.02 -5.70
CA ASP A 187 22.46 -23.42 -6.85
C ASP A 187 22.95 -24.01 -8.20
N SER A 188 22.37 -23.54 -9.32
CA SER A 188 22.74 -23.96 -10.69
C SER A 188 24.22 -23.78 -11.01
N ASP A 189 24.90 -22.84 -10.33
CA ASP A 189 26.32 -22.55 -10.52
C ASP A 189 27.22 -23.34 -9.54
N SER A 190 26.65 -24.33 -8.83
CA SER A 190 27.30 -25.15 -7.81
C SER A 190 27.86 -24.32 -6.64
N MET A 191 27.27 -23.14 -6.38
CA MET A 191 27.57 -22.37 -5.20
C MET A 191 26.65 -22.78 -4.04
N LEU A 192 27.25 -22.97 -2.85
CA LEU A 192 26.49 -23.23 -1.64
C LEU A 192 25.76 -21.95 -1.25
N ARG A 193 24.43 -22.01 -1.30
CA ARG A 193 23.53 -20.96 -0.82
C ARG A 193 22.92 -21.42 0.49
N THR A 194 22.80 -20.51 1.42
CA THR A 194 22.14 -20.74 2.69
C THR A 194 20.85 -19.91 2.67
N HIS A 195 19.73 -20.57 2.82
CA HIS A 195 18.43 -19.90 2.97
C HIS A 195 18.09 -19.92 4.46
N THR A 196 17.86 -18.77 4.99
CA THR A 196 17.43 -18.59 6.37
C THR A 196 15.95 -18.21 6.34
N TYR A 197 15.18 -18.84 7.18
CA TYR A 197 13.78 -18.53 7.33
C TYR A 197 13.59 -17.49 8.43
N THR A 198 12.89 -16.44 8.09
CA THR A 198 12.32 -15.50 9.04
C THR A 198 10.81 -15.46 8.79
N ARG A 199 10.04 -15.19 9.80
CA ARG A 199 8.59 -14.99 9.68
C ARG A 199 8.32 -13.88 8.65
N TYR A 200 9.05 -12.75 8.76
CA TYR A 200 9.04 -11.66 7.80
C TYR A 200 10.47 -11.20 7.53
N GLU A 201 10.74 -10.79 6.31
CA GLU A 201 12.10 -10.37 5.90
C GLU A 201 12.47 -8.97 6.38
N SER A 202 11.46 -8.11 6.66
CA SER A 202 11.67 -6.72 7.04
C SER A 202 10.74 -6.26 8.16
N LEU A 203 11.25 -5.35 8.97
CA LEU A 203 10.51 -4.58 9.97
C LEU A 203 10.59 -3.10 9.60
N VAL A 204 9.54 -2.36 9.90
CA VAL A 204 9.54 -0.89 9.89
C VAL A 204 9.83 -0.42 11.30
N MET A 205 10.88 0.37 11.49
CA MET A 205 11.25 0.94 12.78
C MET A 205 10.97 2.44 12.79
N TYR A 206 10.35 2.90 13.85
CA TYR A 206 10.12 4.31 14.16
C TYR A 206 11.01 4.68 15.34
N SER A 207 12.00 5.55 15.09
CA SER A 207 12.86 6.08 16.15
C SER A 207 12.44 7.50 16.47
N VAL A 208 11.97 7.74 17.69
CA VAL A 208 11.68 9.08 18.22
C VAL A 208 12.97 9.66 18.77
N VAL A 209 13.42 10.78 18.19
CA VAL A 209 14.69 11.43 18.53
C VAL A 209 14.42 12.80 19.12
N ASP A 210 14.88 13.04 20.36
CA ASP A 210 14.94 14.37 20.96
C ASP A 210 16.14 15.14 20.35
N ILE A 211 15.85 16.28 19.78
CA ILE A 211 16.80 17.20 19.19
C ILE A 211 16.82 18.56 19.90
N SER A 212 16.31 18.66 21.13
CA SER A 212 16.35 19.90 21.93
C SER A 212 17.78 20.43 22.11
N ASP A 213 18.75 19.52 22.34
CA ASP A 213 20.19 19.81 22.18
C ASP A 213 20.69 19.33 20.82
N LYS A 214 20.74 20.23 19.83
CA LYS A 214 21.20 19.94 18.47
C LYS A 214 22.64 19.37 18.41
N ASN A 215 23.46 19.57 19.47
CA ASN A 215 24.81 19.00 19.55
C ASN A 215 24.82 17.55 20.04
N ASN A 216 23.77 17.12 20.73
CA ASN A 216 23.68 15.80 21.33
C ASN A 216 22.26 15.21 21.19
N PRO A 217 21.81 14.89 19.96
CA PRO A 217 20.52 14.25 19.76
C PRO A 217 20.46 12.87 20.43
N VAL A 218 19.30 12.51 21.00
CA VAL A 218 19.09 11.28 21.77
C VAL A 218 17.89 10.54 21.24
N ILE A 219 18.02 9.23 20.98
CA ILE A 219 16.88 8.36 20.72
C ILE A 219 16.16 8.14 22.04
N GLU A 220 14.90 8.56 22.13
CA GLU A 220 14.05 8.39 23.31
C GLU A 220 13.30 7.06 23.26
N GLU A 221 12.85 6.66 22.08
CA GLU A 221 12.00 5.48 21.87
C GLU A 221 12.24 4.84 20.51
N GLU A 222 12.09 3.53 20.43
CA GLU A 222 12.10 2.75 19.20
C GLU A 222 10.95 1.76 19.21
N LEU A 223 10.08 1.88 18.20
CA LEU A 223 8.96 0.99 17.93
C LEU A 223 9.19 0.31 16.57
N LEU A 224 8.94 -0.99 16.51
CA LEU A 224 9.09 -1.77 15.30
C LEU A 224 7.78 -2.50 14.98
N ILE A 225 7.42 -2.57 13.70
CA ILE A 225 6.26 -3.34 13.22
C ILE A 225 6.66 -4.17 12.00
N GLU A 226 6.14 -5.39 11.91
CA GLU A 226 6.32 -6.25 10.74
C GLU A 226 5.60 -5.69 9.52
N GLY A 227 6.21 -5.83 8.33
CA GLY A 227 5.65 -5.38 7.07
C GLY A 227 6.53 -4.37 6.33
N ASN A 228 5.95 -3.79 5.29
CA ASN A 228 6.62 -2.82 4.42
C ASN A 228 6.07 -1.42 4.70
N TYR A 229 6.97 -0.46 4.91
CA TYR A 229 6.59 0.94 5.01
C TYR A 229 6.02 1.43 3.67
N HIS A 230 4.88 2.08 3.73
CA HIS A 230 4.31 2.73 2.57
C HIS A 230 4.54 4.24 2.63
N THR A 231 3.98 4.90 3.65
CA THR A 231 4.12 6.35 3.81
C THR A 231 3.76 6.78 5.23
N ALA A 232 4.09 8.01 5.59
CA ALA A 232 3.60 8.64 6.80
C ALA A 232 3.28 10.12 6.59
N ARG A 233 2.38 10.63 7.39
CA ARG A 233 1.96 12.04 7.41
C ARG A 233 1.95 12.55 8.84
N LEU A 234 2.42 13.78 9.03
CA LEU A 234 2.37 14.49 10.30
C LEU A 234 1.37 15.64 10.19
N VAL A 235 0.36 15.61 11.04
CA VAL A 235 -0.67 16.65 11.15
C VAL A 235 -0.85 16.98 12.63
N ASP A 236 -0.69 18.25 12.99
CA ASP A 236 -0.89 18.76 14.35
C ASP A 236 -0.18 17.93 15.43
N GLY A 237 1.10 17.58 15.20
CA GLY A 237 1.93 16.80 16.14
C GLY A 237 1.60 15.32 16.23
N THR A 238 0.76 14.79 15.34
CA THR A 238 0.39 13.38 15.25
C THR A 238 0.87 12.77 13.93
N VAL A 239 1.64 11.71 14.01
CA VAL A 239 2.07 10.91 12.88
C VAL A 239 1.04 9.84 12.59
N ARG A 240 0.61 9.77 11.33
CA ARG A 240 -0.15 8.64 10.82
C ARG A 240 0.70 7.91 9.80
N SER A 241 1.12 6.73 10.17
CA SER A 241 1.94 5.87 9.32
C SER A 241 1.12 4.74 8.75
N VAL A 242 1.29 4.49 7.46
CA VAL A 242 0.65 3.39 6.75
C VAL A 242 1.71 2.38 6.38
N THR A 243 1.51 1.13 6.81
CA THR A 243 2.33 -0.01 6.42
C THR A 243 1.46 -1.05 5.74
N HIS A 244 2.07 -1.90 4.92
CA HIS A 244 1.36 -3.01 4.29
C HIS A 244 2.13 -4.31 4.48
N LEU A 245 1.41 -5.35 4.88
CA LEU A 245 1.92 -6.69 5.05
C LEU A 245 1.33 -7.61 3.99
N TYR A 246 2.16 -8.12 3.08
CA TYR A 246 1.75 -9.19 2.17
C TYR A 246 1.77 -10.52 2.91
N THR A 247 0.70 -11.29 2.80
CA THR A 247 0.64 -12.64 3.35
C THR A 247 1.37 -13.61 2.42
N TYR A 248 2.48 -14.16 2.89
CA TYR A 248 3.21 -15.24 2.24
C TYR A 248 3.42 -16.39 3.23
N PHE A 249 2.98 -17.58 2.86
CA PHE A 249 3.10 -18.76 3.70
C PHE A 249 3.96 -19.83 3.03
N GLN A 250 5.05 -20.19 3.68
CA GLN A 250 6.06 -21.08 3.13
C GLN A 250 5.52 -22.48 2.80
N GLY A 251 4.58 -22.98 3.59
CA GLY A 251 3.95 -24.31 3.40
C GLY A 251 2.97 -24.37 2.22
N ILE A 252 2.56 -23.20 1.69
CA ILE A 252 1.58 -23.11 0.61
C ILE A 252 2.29 -23.02 -0.74
N ASN A 253 2.17 -24.08 -1.53
CA ASN A 253 2.80 -24.17 -2.84
C ASN A 253 1.95 -23.51 -3.92
N THR A 254 2.48 -22.49 -4.56
CA THR A 254 1.87 -21.83 -5.73
C THR A 254 2.25 -22.49 -7.06
N TRP A 255 3.06 -23.54 -7.00
CA TRP A 255 3.54 -24.33 -8.13
C TRP A 255 3.10 -25.79 -7.98
N VAL A 256 2.66 -26.39 -9.10
CA VAL A 256 2.30 -27.80 -9.14
C VAL A 256 3.55 -28.64 -8.92
N ASN A 257 3.55 -29.49 -7.91
CA ASN A 257 4.64 -30.39 -7.58
C ASN A 257 4.64 -31.57 -8.56
N LEU A 258 5.46 -31.48 -9.60
CA LEU A 258 5.55 -32.51 -10.63
C LEU A 258 6.67 -33.52 -10.29
N PRO A 259 6.44 -34.84 -10.49
CA PRO A 259 7.50 -35.83 -10.33
C PRO A 259 8.56 -35.68 -11.42
N GLU A 260 9.80 -36.07 -11.12
CA GLU A 260 10.95 -35.93 -12.05
C GLU A 260 10.69 -36.55 -13.43
N TYR A 261 9.97 -37.68 -13.48
CA TYR A 261 9.68 -38.38 -14.73
C TYR A 261 8.58 -37.71 -15.58
N TYR A 262 7.96 -36.61 -15.13
CA TYR A 262 6.89 -35.91 -15.86
C TYR A 262 7.31 -35.51 -17.29
N TYR A 263 8.52 -35.03 -17.45
CA TYR A 263 9.04 -34.56 -18.74
C TYR A 263 9.49 -35.70 -19.66
N GLU A 264 9.57 -36.93 -19.15
CA GLU A 264 9.90 -38.14 -19.93
C GLU A 264 8.65 -38.75 -20.62
N ILE A 265 7.45 -38.33 -20.21
CA ILE A 265 6.20 -38.81 -20.78
C ILE A 265 6.01 -38.19 -22.17
N GLU A 266 5.99 -39.01 -23.21
CA GLU A 266 5.80 -38.55 -24.58
C GLU A 266 4.33 -38.25 -24.92
N ASP A 267 3.39 -39.05 -24.39
CA ASP A 267 1.97 -38.89 -24.65
C ASP A 267 1.40 -37.67 -23.93
N THR A 268 0.73 -36.80 -24.70
CA THR A 268 0.18 -35.52 -24.18
C THR A 268 -0.96 -35.76 -23.20
N GLN A 269 -1.79 -36.81 -23.44
CA GLN A 269 -2.93 -37.10 -22.55
C GLN A 269 -2.42 -37.66 -21.22
N ASP A 270 -1.42 -38.56 -21.24
CA ASP A 270 -0.81 -39.10 -20.02
C ASP A 270 -0.12 -37.98 -19.20
N ARG A 271 0.52 -37.02 -19.87
CA ARG A 271 1.06 -35.82 -19.19
C ARG A 271 -0.02 -34.97 -18.55
N MET A 272 -1.12 -34.73 -19.28
CA MET A 272 -2.25 -33.95 -18.75
C MET A 272 -2.91 -34.65 -17.57
N ASP A 273 -3.08 -35.97 -17.63
CA ASP A 273 -3.64 -36.77 -16.52
C ASP A 273 -2.73 -36.75 -15.29
N LEU A 274 -1.42 -36.76 -15.48
CA LEU A 274 -0.46 -36.65 -14.38
C LEU A 274 -0.45 -35.22 -13.80
N TRP A 275 -0.46 -34.20 -14.66
CA TRP A 275 -0.59 -32.81 -14.22
C TRP A 275 -1.81 -32.61 -13.32
N ASN A 276 -3.00 -33.04 -13.81
CA ASN A 276 -4.24 -32.91 -13.05
C ASN A 276 -4.19 -33.59 -11.69
N ARG A 277 -3.57 -34.78 -11.61
CA ARG A 277 -3.38 -35.45 -10.31
C ARG A 277 -2.45 -34.67 -9.39
N SER A 278 -1.29 -34.26 -9.91
CA SER A 278 -0.32 -33.48 -9.14
C SER A 278 -0.90 -32.12 -8.69
N LEU A 279 -1.70 -31.48 -9.54
CA LEU A 279 -2.41 -30.24 -9.22
C LEU A 279 -3.39 -30.46 -8.06
N MET A 280 -4.20 -31.52 -8.13
CA MET A 280 -5.14 -31.85 -7.02
C MET A 280 -4.41 -32.20 -5.72
N ASP A 281 -3.32 -32.97 -5.81
CA ASP A 281 -2.50 -33.29 -4.63
C ASP A 281 -1.90 -32.02 -4.01
N THR A 282 -1.45 -31.06 -4.83
CA THR A 282 -0.95 -29.75 -4.37
C THR A 282 -2.05 -28.96 -3.67
N ILE A 283 -3.27 -28.88 -4.26
CA ILE A 283 -4.41 -28.19 -3.66
C ILE A 283 -4.78 -28.80 -2.30
N ILE A 284 -4.82 -30.12 -2.20
CA ILE A 284 -5.16 -30.82 -0.94
C ILE A 284 -4.11 -30.53 0.14
N SER A 285 -2.81 -30.65 -0.21
CA SER A 285 -1.73 -30.34 0.73
C SER A 285 -1.77 -28.88 1.19
N ASN A 286 -1.98 -27.94 0.26
CA ASN A 286 -2.12 -26.53 0.59
C ASN A 286 -3.32 -26.27 1.50
N GLN A 287 -4.46 -26.95 1.27
CA GLN A 287 -5.65 -26.79 2.12
C GLN A 287 -5.41 -27.28 3.56
N GLU A 288 -4.63 -28.34 3.75
CA GLU A 288 -4.22 -28.82 5.08
C GLU A 288 -3.37 -27.76 5.78
N GLU A 289 -2.42 -27.14 5.06
CA GLU A 289 -1.58 -26.07 5.57
C GLU A 289 -2.40 -24.82 5.92
N ILE A 290 -3.28 -24.36 5.02
CA ILE A 290 -4.16 -23.20 5.26
C ILE A 290 -5.01 -23.42 6.51
N ASN A 291 -5.52 -24.63 6.72
CA ASN A 291 -6.34 -24.93 7.90
C ASN A 291 -5.53 -24.91 9.21
N SER A 292 -4.21 -25.07 9.14
CA SER A 292 -3.33 -25.02 10.32
C SER A 292 -2.95 -23.62 10.73
N LEU A 293 -3.04 -22.61 9.81
CA LEU A 293 -2.69 -21.22 10.10
C LEU A 293 -3.56 -20.67 11.24
N THR A 294 -2.94 -19.90 12.10
CA THR A 294 -3.58 -19.18 13.21
C THR A 294 -3.63 -17.68 12.90
N LEU A 295 -4.34 -16.90 13.71
CA LEU A 295 -4.38 -15.46 13.52
C LEU A 295 -2.99 -14.80 13.65
N GLU A 296 -2.14 -15.33 14.51
CA GLU A 296 -0.76 -14.89 14.70
C GLU A 296 0.09 -15.01 13.43
N ASP A 297 -0.25 -15.95 12.52
CA ASP A 297 0.46 -16.11 11.25
C ASP A 297 0.12 -15.00 10.24
N PHE A 298 -1.01 -14.32 10.41
CA PHE A 298 -1.49 -13.27 9.51
C PHE A 298 -1.18 -11.86 9.98
N VAL A 299 -1.24 -11.63 11.30
CA VAL A 299 -1.21 -10.28 11.87
C VAL A 299 0.22 -9.82 12.11
N PRO A 300 0.60 -8.57 11.73
CA PRO A 300 1.91 -8.04 12.00
C PRO A 300 2.15 -7.91 13.49
N GLN A 301 3.28 -8.41 13.97
CA GLN A 301 3.73 -8.19 15.34
C GLN A 301 4.41 -6.83 15.48
N MET A 302 4.27 -6.24 16.65
CA MET A 302 4.93 -4.99 17.02
C MET A 302 5.84 -5.22 18.21
N TYR A 303 6.97 -4.51 18.22
CA TYR A 303 8.00 -4.63 19.24
C TYR A 303 8.40 -3.25 19.75
N ALA A 304 8.69 -3.14 21.04
CA ALA A 304 9.29 -1.95 21.63
C ALA A 304 10.65 -2.30 22.25
N LEU A 305 11.58 -1.37 22.18
CA LEU A 305 12.86 -1.45 22.87
C LEU A 305 12.67 -1.02 24.33
N ASP A 306 12.88 -1.94 25.25
CA ASP A 306 12.81 -1.68 26.67
C ASP A 306 14.07 -0.97 27.19
N SER A 307 13.98 -0.31 28.31
CA SER A 307 15.07 0.45 28.93
C SER A 307 16.30 -0.38 29.32
N ASP A 308 16.16 -1.70 29.37
CA ASP A 308 17.27 -2.65 29.65
C ASP A 308 17.97 -3.14 28.34
N GLY A 309 17.50 -2.68 27.17
CA GLY A 309 18.02 -3.05 25.87
C GLY A 309 17.45 -4.36 25.29
N THR A 310 16.40 -4.89 25.88
CA THR A 310 15.63 -6.01 25.34
C THR A 310 14.42 -5.51 24.55
N TYR A 311 13.86 -6.36 23.70
CA TYR A 311 12.63 -6.05 22.97
C TYR A 311 11.47 -6.83 23.56
N SER A 312 10.34 -6.17 23.72
CA SER A 312 9.08 -6.79 24.13
C SER A 312 8.04 -6.73 23.00
N ILE A 313 7.18 -7.76 22.92
CA ILE A 313 6.07 -7.79 21.97
C ILE A 313 4.96 -6.91 22.52
N ILE A 314 4.45 -6.02 21.67
CA ILE A 314 3.29 -5.19 21.95
C ILE A 314 2.08 -5.77 21.19
N PRO A 315 0.96 -6.03 21.86
CA PRO A 315 -0.28 -6.44 21.18
C PRO A 315 -0.74 -5.37 20.18
N THR A 316 -1.08 -5.78 18.97
CA THR A 316 -1.60 -4.91 17.91
C THR A 316 -3.11 -5.05 17.74
N TYR A 317 -3.77 -5.90 18.52
CA TYR A 317 -5.21 -6.12 18.50
C TYR A 317 -5.72 -6.66 19.85
N SER A 318 -7.01 -6.52 20.05
CA SER A 318 -7.75 -7.00 21.22
C SER A 318 -8.32 -8.41 21.03
N ASP A 319 -8.86 -8.98 22.09
CA ASP A 319 -9.44 -10.33 22.07
C ASP A 319 -10.68 -10.47 21.17
N ASP A 320 -11.33 -9.38 20.79
CA ASP A 320 -12.49 -9.34 19.90
C ASP A 320 -12.16 -8.91 18.46
N CYS A 321 -10.91 -8.56 18.19
CA CYS A 321 -10.44 -8.15 16.85
C CYS A 321 -11.18 -6.93 16.27
N SER A 322 -11.66 -6.02 17.13
CA SER A 322 -12.41 -4.83 16.70
C SER A 322 -11.54 -3.81 15.94
N GLU A 323 -10.22 -3.92 16.02
CA GLU A 323 -9.25 -3.12 15.26
C GLU A 323 -9.16 -3.54 13.78
N PHE A 324 -9.79 -4.65 13.40
CA PHE A 324 -9.79 -5.11 12.00
C PHE A 324 -11.08 -4.74 11.29
N SER A 325 -10.90 -4.33 10.04
CA SER A 325 -12.01 -4.08 9.13
C SER A 325 -11.74 -4.68 7.75
N ALA A 326 -12.82 -4.96 7.02
CA ALA A 326 -12.78 -5.47 5.66
C ALA A 326 -13.89 -4.87 4.81
N SER A 327 -13.62 -4.69 3.51
CA SER A 327 -14.68 -4.47 2.52
C SER A 327 -15.31 -5.81 2.12
N GLN A 328 -16.51 -5.76 1.52
CA GLN A 328 -17.18 -6.97 1.02
C GLN A 328 -16.58 -7.50 -0.29
N ASN A 329 -15.47 -6.95 -0.75
CA ASN A 329 -14.78 -7.44 -1.93
C ASN A 329 -14.01 -8.73 -1.60
N SER A 330 -14.07 -9.68 -2.52
CA SER A 330 -13.57 -11.04 -2.30
C SER A 330 -12.06 -11.21 -2.50
N SER A 331 -11.28 -10.15 -2.67
CA SER A 331 -9.87 -10.25 -3.05
C SER A 331 -8.96 -9.51 -2.08
N VAL A 332 -8.47 -10.23 -1.10
CA VAL A 332 -7.52 -9.69 -0.11
C VAL A 332 -6.16 -10.33 -0.32
N ARG A 333 -5.09 -9.51 -0.37
CA ARG A 333 -3.70 -9.99 -0.47
C ARG A 333 -2.83 -9.64 0.71
N GLY A 334 -3.37 -9.00 1.76
CA GLY A 334 -2.60 -8.62 2.91
C GLY A 334 -3.38 -7.79 3.91
N LEU A 335 -2.62 -7.11 4.75
CA LEU A 335 -3.12 -6.20 5.76
C LEU A 335 -2.47 -4.83 5.58
N THR A 336 -3.29 -3.80 5.42
CA THR A 336 -2.85 -2.41 5.56
C THR A 336 -3.06 -1.99 7.01
N THR A 337 -2.01 -1.51 7.64
CA THR A 337 -2.05 -1.02 9.03
C THR A 337 -1.88 0.48 9.04
N ILE A 338 -2.82 1.19 9.65
CA ILE A 338 -2.71 2.61 9.97
C ILE A 338 -2.31 2.70 11.44
N MET A 339 -1.14 3.28 11.71
CA MET A 339 -0.67 3.55 13.06
C MET A 339 -0.72 5.05 13.30
N THR A 340 -1.54 5.45 14.26
CA THR A 340 -1.65 6.83 14.75
C THR A 340 -0.76 6.98 15.97
N MET A 341 0.23 7.87 15.90
CA MET A 341 1.24 8.05 16.94
C MET A 341 1.37 9.52 17.31
N LYS A 342 1.20 9.84 18.59
CA LYS A 342 1.46 11.20 19.10
C LYS A 342 2.93 11.41 19.36
N LEU A 343 3.50 12.44 18.74
CA LEU A 343 4.88 12.84 18.99
C LEU A 343 5.06 13.74 20.20
N LEU A 344 4.05 14.53 20.53
CA LEU A 344 4.11 15.51 21.61
C LEU A 344 3.46 14.91 22.86
N GLY A 345 4.26 14.56 23.86
CA GLY A 345 3.82 13.95 25.11
C GLY A 345 5.01 13.54 25.98
N GLU A 346 4.76 13.04 27.19
CA GLU A 346 5.80 12.45 28.05
C GLU A 346 6.15 11.02 27.59
N GLU A 347 5.17 10.30 27.01
CA GLU A 347 5.29 8.96 26.42
C GLU A 347 4.58 8.96 25.07
N THR A 348 5.06 8.14 24.14
CA THR A 348 4.40 7.99 22.83
C THR A 348 3.15 7.13 22.99
N GLU A 349 1.99 7.74 22.78
CA GLU A 349 0.72 7.02 22.70
C GLU A 349 0.46 6.66 21.23
N PHE A 350 -0.03 5.45 20.97
CA PHE A 350 -0.39 5.01 19.63
C PHE A 350 -1.70 4.24 19.60
N GLU A 351 -2.36 4.29 18.47
CA GLU A 351 -3.54 3.50 18.09
C GLU A 351 -3.24 2.77 16.78
N ILE A 352 -3.81 1.61 16.60
CA ILE A 352 -3.58 0.78 15.41
C ILE A 352 -4.92 0.33 14.84
N ASP A 353 -5.10 0.53 13.53
CA ASP A 353 -6.20 0.01 12.74
C ASP A 353 -5.66 -0.91 11.64
N HIS A 354 -6.27 -2.06 11.47
CA HIS A 354 -5.93 -3.01 10.43
C HIS A 354 -7.05 -3.12 9.40
N ILE A 355 -6.70 -3.03 8.14
CA ILE A 355 -7.63 -3.21 7.02
C ILE A 355 -7.16 -4.40 6.20
N THR A 356 -8.03 -5.40 6.04
CA THR A 356 -7.77 -6.47 5.09
C THR A 356 -7.91 -5.91 3.68
N SER A 357 -6.80 -5.73 2.96
CA SER A 357 -6.75 -4.97 1.72
C SER A 357 -5.62 -5.41 0.81
N ARG A 358 -5.64 -4.89 -0.40
CA ARG A 358 -4.48 -4.82 -1.28
C ARG A 358 -3.64 -3.58 -0.97
N TRP A 359 -2.48 -3.47 -1.60
CA TRP A 359 -1.73 -2.22 -1.60
C TRP A 359 -2.59 -1.06 -2.12
N ALA A 360 -2.68 0.00 -1.36
CA ALA A 360 -3.50 1.17 -1.67
C ALA A 360 -2.63 2.43 -1.78
N HIS A 361 -2.97 3.34 -2.69
CA HIS A 361 -2.37 4.68 -2.67
C HIS A 361 -2.92 5.48 -1.49
N VAL A 362 -2.07 6.28 -0.87
CA VAL A 362 -2.41 7.05 0.35
C VAL A 362 -2.33 8.54 0.06
N TYR A 363 -3.39 9.25 0.37
CA TYR A 363 -3.45 10.71 0.37
C TYR A 363 -3.87 11.22 1.75
N SER A 364 -3.42 12.40 2.15
CA SER A 364 -3.89 13.07 3.37
C SER A 364 -4.07 14.56 3.15
N SER A 365 -5.21 15.09 3.56
CA SER A 365 -5.41 16.51 3.89
C SER A 365 -5.20 16.74 5.39
N GLY A 366 -5.45 17.94 5.88
CA GLY A 366 -5.39 18.24 7.31
C GLY A 366 -6.44 17.49 8.16
N ASN A 367 -7.54 17.04 7.55
CA ASN A 367 -8.64 16.40 8.27
C ASN A 367 -9.00 15.01 7.75
N THR A 368 -8.51 14.61 6.59
CA THR A 368 -8.94 13.38 5.93
C THR A 368 -7.75 12.58 5.42
N LEU A 369 -7.69 11.30 5.76
CA LEU A 369 -6.81 10.31 5.15
C LEU A 369 -7.60 9.48 4.15
N LEU A 370 -7.08 9.28 2.95
CA LEU A 370 -7.69 8.44 1.91
C LEU A 370 -6.78 7.26 1.59
N LEU A 371 -7.39 6.09 1.45
CA LEU A 371 -6.78 4.92 0.85
C LEU A 371 -7.51 4.60 -0.45
N ALA A 372 -6.78 4.55 -1.56
CA ALA A 372 -7.30 4.14 -2.87
C ALA A 372 -6.81 2.73 -3.19
N GLU A 373 -7.70 1.76 -3.03
CA GLU A 373 -7.41 0.33 -3.17
C GLU A 373 -7.95 -0.20 -4.52
N PRO A 374 -7.10 -0.76 -5.41
CA PRO A 374 -7.58 -1.43 -6.61
C PRO A 374 -8.41 -2.67 -6.28
N VAL A 375 -9.62 -2.78 -6.87
CA VAL A 375 -10.58 -3.85 -6.54
C VAL A 375 -10.17 -5.20 -7.10
N ALA A 376 -9.38 -5.24 -8.19
CA ALA A 376 -9.14 -6.45 -8.93
C ALA A 376 -7.67 -6.81 -9.10
N ASP A 377 -7.45 -8.11 -9.29
CA ASP A 377 -6.18 -8.62 -9.77
C ASP A 377 -6.16 -8.78 -11.29
N TRP A 378 -4.95 -8.69 -11.84
CA TRP A 378 -4.68 -8.77 -13.25
C TRP A 378 -5.16 -10.11 -13.88
N TRP A 379 -4.97 -11.27 -13.20
CA TRP A 379 -5.34 -12.56 -13.76
C TRP A 379 -6.85 -12.68 -13.93
N TRP A 380 -7.64 -12.18 -12.96
CA TRP A 380 -9.09 -12.19 -13.06
C TRP A 380 -9.59 -11.28 -14.18
N PHE A 381 -9.00 -10.11 -14.32
CA PHE A 381 -9.24 -9.17 -15.41
C PHE A 381 -9.00 -9.82 -16.79
N TRP A 382 -7.91 -10.59 -16.92
CA TRP A 382 -7.57 -11.30 -18.15
C TRP A 382 -8.54 -12.45 -18.47
N ARG A 383 -9.08 -13.10 -17.46
CA ARG A 383 -9.92 -14.28 -17.58
C ARG A 383 -11.39 -13.95 -17.81
N ASN A 384 -11.84 -12.77 -17.40
CA ASN A 384 -13.22 -12.34 -17.44
C ASN A 384 -13.38 -11.10 -18.33
N ASN A 385 -14.01 -11.25 -19.50
CA ASN A 385 -14.19 -10.17 -20.47
C ASN A 385 -15.15 -9.07 -19.99
N ASP A 386 -16.10 -9.43 -19.10
CA ASP A 386 -17.13 -8.52 -18.57
C ASP A 386 -16.62 -7.72 -17.36
N PHE A 387 -15.32 -7.83 -17.07
CA PHE A 387 -14.74 -7.21 -15.91
C PHE A 387 -14.40 -5.74 -16.17
N GLU A 388 -14.87 -4.85 -15.30
CA GLU A 388 -14.52 -3.43 -15.28
C GLU A 388 -13.48 -3.19 -14.19
N ASP A 389 -12.42 -2.45 -14.48
CA ASP A 389 -11.47 -2.01 -13.47
C ASP A 389 -12.09 -0.92 -12.60
N ALA A 390 -11.82 -0.99 -11.30
CA ALA A 390 -12.35 -0.06 -10.33
C ALA A 390 -11.40 0.09 -9.15
N THR A 391 -11.52 1.22 -8.45
CA THR A 391 -10.78 1.51 -7.23
C THR A 391 -11.75 1.86 -6.10
N ASN A 392 -11.61 1.19 -4.95
CA ASN A 392 -12.28 1.58 -3.72
C ASN A 392 -11.54 2.75 -3.10
N ILE A 393 -12.30 3.72 -2.62
CA ILE A 393 -11.79 4.88 -1.87
C ILE A 393 -12.32 4.75 -0.45
N HIS A 394 -11.40 4.57 0.51
CA HIS A 394 -11.72 4.56 1.93
C HIS A 394 -11.27 5.88 2.54
N ALA A 395 -12.17 6.57 3.22
CA ALA A 395 -11.90 7.84 3.87
C ALA A 395 -11.94 7.69 5.39
N PHE A 396 -11.00 8.36 6.04
CA PHE A 396 -10.86 8.39 7.50
C PHE A 396 -10.77 9.84 7.96
N ASP A 397 -11.47 10.15 9.04
CA ASP A 397 -11.34 11.42 9.77
C ASP A 397 -10.08 11.36 10.64
N ILE A 398 -9.21 12.34 10.44
CA ILE A 398 -7.97 12.52 11.18
C ILE A 398 -7.92 13.86 11.91
N SER A 399 -9.05 14.54 12.08
CA SER A 399 -9.15 15.81 12.78
C SER A 399 -8.93 15.67 14.31
N ASP A 400 -9.18 14.47 14.87
CA ASP A 400 -8.76 14.15 16.24
C ASP A 400 -7.30 13.70 16.24
N SER A 401 -6.45 14.37 17.01
CA SER A 401 -5.05 14.01 17.16
C SER A 401 -4.82 12.67 17.87
N ASN A 402 -5.85 12.07 18.49
CA ASN A 402 -5.71 10.83 19.26
C ASN A 402 -6.10 9.58 18.47
N SER A 403 -6.88 9.73 17.40
CA SER A 403 -7.46 8.60 16.68
C SER A 403 -7.55 8.83 15.18
N THR A 404 -7.72 7.75 14.47
CA THR A 404 -8.10 7.73 13.05
C THR A 404 -9.45 7.05 12.94
N SER A 405 -10.50 7.79 12.57
CA SER A 405 -11.87 7.28 12.57
C SER A 405 -12.38 7.05 11.13
N TYR A 406 -12.90 5.87 10.87
CA TYR A 406 -13.48 5.57 9.57
C TYR A 406 -14.70 6.45 9.27
N LEU A 407 -14.67 7.17 8.14
CA LEU A 407 -15.76 8.00 7.65
C LEU A 407 -16.67 7.25 6.69
N GLY A 408 -16.10 6.56 5.73
CA GLY A 408 -16.88 5.87 4.73
C GLY A 408 -16.09 5.46 3.52
N SER A 409 -16.73 4.69 2.64
CA SER A 409 -16.12 4.21 1.40
C SER A 409 -17.01 4.44 0.20
N GLY A 410 -16.36 4.64 -0.94
CA GLY A 410 -16.99 4.71 -2.26
C GLY A 410 -16.16 3.94 -3.29
N ARG A 411 -16.65 3.90 -4.51
CA ARG A 411 -15.95 3.27 -5.62
C ARG A 411 -15.93 4.20 -6.82
N VAL A 412 -14.78 4.27 -7.48
CA VAL A 412 -14.60 4.95 -8.75
C VAL A 412 -14.23 3.94 -9.83
N SER A 413 -14.64 4.19 -11.08
CA SER A 413 -14.19 3.38 -12.21
C SER A 413 -12.72 3.65 -12.50
N GLY A 414 -12.00 2.62 -12.94
CA GLY A 414 -10.61 2.71 -13.34
C GLY A 414 -9.62 2.69 -12.20
N THR A 415 -8.37 2.89 -12.56
CA THR A 415 -7.20 2.84 -11.68
C THR A 415 -6.73 4.26 -11.34
N VAL A 416 -6.44 4.50 -10.07
CA VAL A 416 -5.80 5.73 -9.56
C VAL A 416 -4.30 5.58 -9.74
N GLN A 417 -3.62 6.58 -10.31
CA GLN A 417 -2.20 6.50 -10.66
C GLN A 417 -1.29 6.63 -9.44
N ASP A 418 -1.56 7.62 -8.59
CA ASP A 418 -0.72 8.00 -7.45
C ASP A 418 -1.48 8.87 -6.44
N GLN A 419 -0.81 9.30 -5.39
CA GLN A 419 -1.37 10.21 -4.39
C GLN A 419 -1.84 11.56 -4.97
N PHE A 420 -1.19 12.08 -6.02
CA PHE A 420 -1.52 13.36 -6.63
C PHE A 420 -2.80 13.31 -7.46
N SER A 421 -3.24 12.12 -7.80
CA SER A 421 -4.53 11.82 -8.44
C SER A 421 -5.72 11.92 -7.47
N MET A 422 -5.44 12.21 -6.20
CA MET A 422 -6.44 12.36 -5.13
C MET A 422 -6.34 13.72 -4.48
N SER A 423 -7.47 14.23 -3.99
CA SER A 423 -7.52 15.47 -3.22
C SER A 423 -8.82 15.56 -2.41
N GLU A 424 -8.75 16.19 -1.24
CA GLU A 424 -9.92 16.66 -0.51
C GLU A 424 -9.95 18.20 -0.55
N PHE A 425 -11.10 18.78 -0.87
CA PHE A 425 -11.27 20.23 -0.88
C PHE A 425 -12.69 20.60 -0.51
N GLN A 426 -12.86 21.30 0.60
CA GLN A 426 -14.16 21.78 1.12
C GLN A 426 -15.20 20.66 1.28
N GLY A 427 -14.78 19.48 1.77
CA GLY A 427 -15.63 18.31 1.97
C GLY A 427 -15.89 17.49 0.71
N SER A 428 -15.29 17.86 -0.42
CA SER A 428 -15.35 17.10 -1.68
C SER A 428 -14.08 16.29 -1.86
N ILE A 429 -14.19 14.98 -2.00
CA ILE A 429 -13.12 14.06 -2.37
C ILE A 429 -13.08 13.98 -3.89
N ARG A 430 -11.94 14.32 -4.50
CA ARG A 430 -11.75 14.41 -5.96
C ARG A 430 -10.72 13.36 -6.39
N ILE A 431 -11.11 12.51 -7.32
CA ILE A 431 -10.32 11.37 -7.77
C ILE A 431 -10.17 11.42 -9.29
N ALA A 432 -8.92 11.44 -9.76
CA ALA A 432 -8.59 11.25 -11.16
C ALA A 432 -8.20 9.78 -11.40
N SER A 433 -8.82 9.13 -12.37
CA SER A 433 -8.59 7.72 -12.68
C SER A 433 -8.63 7.44 -14.18
N THR A 434 -8.01 6.32 -14.59
CA THR A 434 -8.02 5.82 -15.96
C THR A 434 -8.72 4.47 -15.99
N SER A 435 -9.81 4.36 -16.75
CA SER A 435 -10.50 3.10 -17.04
C SER A 435 -9.81 2.37 -18.19
N ASP A 436 -9.86 1.05 -18.20
CA ASP A 436 -9.23 0.18 -19.21
C ASP A 436 -7.72 0.43 -19.42
N ALA A 437 -7.04 0.96 -18.39
CA ALA A 437 -5.59 1.23 -18.42
C ALA A 437 -4.75 -0.03 -18.71
N TRP A 438 -5.28 -1.22 -18.41
CA TRP A 438 -4.65 -2.52 -18.66
C TRP A 438 -4.61 -2.93 -20.14
N GLY A 439 -5.29 -2.16 -21.03
CA GLY A 439 -5.22 -2.31 -22.46
C GLY A 439 -5.71 -3.67 -22.98
N ARG A 440 -7.00 -3.96 -22.84
CA ARG A 440 -7.63 -5.19 -23.35
C ARG A 440 -7.73 -5.24 -24.88
N TRP A 441 -6.64 -4.99 -25.57
CA TRP A 441 -6.56 -4.91 -27.05
C TRP A 441 -7.11 -6.15 -27.78
N TRP A 442 -7.19 -7.32 -27.10
CA TRP A 442 -7.77 -8.54 -27.67
C TRP A 442 -9.29 -8.49 -27.77
N LEU A 443 -9.94 -7.53 -27.11
CA LEU A 443 -11.39 -7.28 -27.21
C LEU A 443 -11.72 -6.21 -28.27
N ASP A 444 -10.71 -5.67 -28.95
CA ASP A 444 -10.95 -4.65 -29.98
C ASP A 444 -11.81 -5.21 -31.11
N GLY A 445 -12.95 -4.52 -31.36
CA GLY A 445 -13.96 -4.95 -32.33
C GLY A 445 -14.99 -5.97 -31.84
N GLU A 446 -14.87 -6.44 -30.57
CA GLU A 446 -15.91 -7.24 -29.94
C GLU A 446 -17.06 -6.35 -29.44
N VAL A 447 -18.28 -6.87 -29.48
CA VAL A 447 -19.48 -6.14 -29.03
C VAL A 447 -20.27 -6.99 -28.05
N ASP A 448 -20.96 -6.33 -27.13
CA ASP A 448 -21.90 -6.94 -26.17
C ASP A 448 -23.20 -7.42 -26.85
N GLU A 449 -24.12 -7.97 -26.06
CA GLU A 449 -25.42 -8.43 -26.53
C GLU A 449 -26.34 -7.31 -27.11
N ASN A 450 -26.03 -6.03 -26.82
CA ASN A 450 -26.70 -4.85 -27.33
C ASN A 450 -26.04 -4.28 -28.60
N GLY A 451 -24.86 -4.79 -28.95
CA GLY A 451 -24.08 -4.33 -30.10
C GLY A 451 -23.13 -3.15 -29.79
N GLU A 452 -22.93 -2.83 -28.52
CA GLU A 452 -21.96 -1.81 -28.09
C GLU A 452 -20.56 -2.43 -27.94
N PRO A 453 -19.49 -1.69 -28.26
CA PRO A 453 -18.12 -2.18 -28.08
C PRO A 453 -17.83 -2.56 -26.63
N ILE A 454 -17.29 -3.77 -26.39
CA ILE A 454 -16.87 -4.23 -25.07
C ILE A 454 -15.60 -3.50 -24.62
N PHE A 455 -14.74 -3.11 -25.56
CA PHE A 455 -13.53 -2.37 -25.31
C PHE A 455 -13.45 -1.13 -26.20
N THR A 456 -13.25 0.02 -25.58
CA THR A 456 -13.14 1.31 -26.29
C THR A 456 -11.76 1.94 -26.15
N GLY A 457 -10.82 1.27 -25.49
CA GLY A 457 -9.52 1.80 -25.11
C GLY A 457 -9.52 2.58 -23.78
N PRO A 458 -8.35 2.99 -23.29
CA PRO A 458 -8.26 3.76 -22.07
C PRO A 458 -9.07 5.05 -22.14
N SER A 459 -9.71 5.43 -21.04
CA SER A 459 -10.43 6.68 -20.90
C SER A 459 -10.24 7.24 -19.50
N ASN A 460 -10.04 8.55 -19.42
CA ASN A 460 -9.76 9.23 -18.18
C ASN A 460 -10.98 9.96 -17.67
N GLN A 461 -11.07 10.09 -16.35
CA GLN A 461 -12.18 10.75 -15.68
C GLN A 461 -11.72 11.41 -14.37
N VAL A 462 -12.50 12.41 -13.94
CA VAL A 462 -12.43 12.99 -12.61
C VAL A 462 -13.77 12.80 -11.93
N THR A 463 -13.77 12.01 -10.85
CA THR A 463 -14.94 11.71 -10.05
C THR A 463 -14.92 12.51 -8.75
N ILE A 464 -16.07 13.06 -8.35
CA ILE A 464 -16.21 13.78 -7.09
C ILE A 464 -17.13 12.99 -6.18
N LEU A 465 -16.64 12.69 -4.99
CA LEU A 465 -17.35 11.95 -3.95
C LEU A 465 -17.62 12.88 -2.76
N HIS A 466 -18.79 12.73 -2.16
CA HIS A 466 -19.13 13.34 -0.87
C HIS A 466 -19.46 12.24 0.14
N HIS A 467 -19.12 12.47 1.39
CA HIS A 467 -19.64 11.67 2.48
C HIS A 467 -21.14 11.89 2.60
N GLU A 468 -21.93 10.82 2.75
CA GLU A 468 -23.39 10.87 2.80
C GLU A 468 -23.91 11.72 3.96
N GLY A 469 -23.16 11.81 5.05
CA GLY A 469 -23.51 12.59 6.25
C GLY A 469 -24.48 11.87 7.18
N ASP A 470 -24.77 12.49 8.33
CA ASP A 470 -25.60 11.91 9.40
C ASP A 470 -27.08 11.77 9.02
N ASP A 471 -27.52 12.43 7.96
CA ASP A 471 -28.91 12.41 7.48
C ASP A 471 -29.19 11.28 6.47
N CYS A 472 -28.32 10.28 6.35
CA CYS A 472 -28.51 9.15 5.47
C CYS A 472 -29.78 8.34 5.80
N LEU A 473 -30.38 7.71 4.78
CA LEU A 473 -31.62 6.96 4.95
C LEU A 473 -31.45 5.61 5.65
N ILE A 474 -30.24 5.06 5.65
CA ILE A 474 -29.92 3.74 6.21
C ILE A 474 -28.61 3.87 7.02
N SER A 475 -28.71 3.74 8.33
CA SER A 475 -27.54 3.72 9.23
C SER A 475 -26.83 2.35 9.21
N PRO A 476 -25.48 2.29 9.24
CA PRO A 476 -24.54 3.41 9.40
C PRO A 476 -24.34 4.21 8.11
N CYS A 477 -24.07 5.52 8.24
CA CYS A 477 -23.84 6.45 7.13
C CYS A 477 -22.37 6.43 6.66
N ASN A 478 -21.93 5.30 6.14
CA ASN A 478 -20.52 5.05 5.79
C ASN A 478 -20.29 5.05 4.27
N SER A 479 -21.14 5.73 3.50
CA SER A 479 -21.02 5.78 2.05
C SER A 479 -20.39 7.09 1.58
N LEU A 480 -19.44 6.99 0.66
CA LEU A 480 -19.00 8.08 -0.20
C LEU A 480 -19.79 8.01 -1.52
N ILE A 481 -20.68 8.96 -1.71
CA ILE A 481 -21.57 9.00 -2.90
C ILE A 481 -20.95 9.86 -4.00
N GLN A 482 -21.04 9.40 -5.23
CA GLN A 482 -20.67 10.21 -6.40
C GLN A 482 -21.68 11.34 -6.58
N VAL A 483 -21.19 12.57 -6.55
CA VAL A 483 -22.01 13.78 -6.75
C VAL A 483 -21.74 14.47 -8.08
N GLY A 484 -20.58 14.25 -8.69
CA GLY A 484 -20.20 14.78 -9.99
C GLY A 484 -19.13 13.94 -10.67
N ILE A 485 -19.06 14.06 -11.99
CA ILE A 485 -18.05 13.38 -12.80
C ILE A 485 -17.79 14.15 -14.10
N VAL A 486 -16.55 14.14 -14.55
CA VAL A 486 -16.15 14.49 -15.94
C VAL A 486 -15.53 13.24 -16.53
N GLU A 487 -16.12 12.75 -17.62
CA GLU A 487 -15.72 11.51 -18.29
C GLU A 487 -15.14 11.80 -19.68
N ASN A 488 -14.56 10.77 -20.29
CA ASN A 488 -14.03 10.81 -21.66
C ASN A 488 -12.95 11.88 -21.89
N ILE A 489 -12.11 12.12 -20.88
CA ILE A 489 -10.95 13.01 -21.00
C ILE A 489 -9.87 12.24 -21.77
N ALA A 490 -9.41 12.78 -22.91
CA ALA A 490 -8.36 12.20 -23.74
C ALA A 490 -8.56 10.68 -24.00
N PRO A 491 -9.57 10.27 -24.77
CA PRO A 491 -9.79 8.86 -25.10
C PRO A 491 -8.56 8.23 -25.77
N ASN A 492 -8.24 7.00 -25.42
CA ASN A 492 -7.05 6.21 -25.82
C ASN A 492 -5.71 6.71 -25.24
N GLU A 493 -5.73 7.62 -24.28
CA GLU A 493 -4.57 8.05 -23.52
C GLU A 493 -4.74 7.63 -22.05
N THR A 494 -3.63 7.55 -21.31
CA THR A 494 -3.65 7.31 -19.86
C THR A 494 -3.20 8.56 -19.12
N ILE A 495 -3.66 8.75 -17.88
CA ILE A 495 -3.14 9.80 -17.01
C ILE A 495 -1.68 9.49 -16.70
N TRP A 496 -0.82 10.48 -16.99
CA TRP A 496 0.59 10.45 -16.63
C TRP A 496 0.86 11.22 -15.33
N SER A 497 0.11 12.31 -15.13
CA SER A 497 0.20 13.12 -13.91
C SER A 497 -1.11 13.84 -13.67
N ALA A 498 -1.48 13.99 -12.40
CA ALA A 498 -2.62 14.77 -11.95
C ALA A 498 -2.20 15.74 -10.84
N ARG A 499 -2.89 16.88 -10.75
CA ARG A 499 -2.76 17.81 -9.64
C ARG A 499 -4.05 18.58 -9.42
N PHE A 500 -4.47 18.72 -8.18
CA PHE A 500 -5.61 19.53 -7.80
C PHE A 500 -5.11 20.77 -7.05
N ILE A 501 -5.57 21.96 -7.46
CA ILE A 501 -5.20 23.24 -6.85
C ILE A 501 -6.46 24.11 -6.72
N GLY A 502 -6.90 24.33 -5.47
CA GLY A 502 -8.13 25.07 -5.21
C GLY A 502 -9.33 24.41 -5.90
N ASP A 503 -10.05 25.16 -6.71
CA ASP A 503 -11.24 24.73 -7.46
C ASP A 503 -10.93 24.15 -8.86
N ARG A 504 -9.69 23.72 -9.11
CA ARG A 504 -9.26 23.20 -10.42
C ARG A 504 -8.51 21.88 -10.33
N GLY A 505 -8.78 21.01 -11.31
CA GLY A 505 -8.00 19.83 -11.62
C GLY A 505 -7.11 20.07 -12.84
N TYR A 506 -5.88 19.57 -12.80
CA TYR A 506 -4.93 19.59 -13.90
C TYR A 506 -4.49 18.15 -14.17
N LEU A 507 -4.71 17.69 -15.41
CA LEU A 507 -4.30 16.36 -15.85
C LEU A 507 -3.34 16.49 -17.02
N VAL A 508 -2.30 15.68 -17.00
CA VAL A 508 -1.44 15.42 -18.15
C VAL A 508 -1.70 13.98 -18.58
N THR A 509 -2.09 13.79 -19.83
CA THR A 509 -2.29 12.48 -20.42
C THR A 509 -1.21 12.22 -21.47
N PHE A 510 -0.93 10.97 -21.78
CA PHE A 510 0.14 10.60 -22.69
C PHE A 510 -0.25 9.43 -23.60
N GLU A 511 -0.02 9.64 -24.93
CA GLU A 511 0.18 8.60 -25.94
C GLU A 511 1.34 9.01 -26.86
N ASN A 512 1.21 10.15 -27.55
CA ASN A 512 2.22 10.67 -28.48
C ASN A 512 2.52 12.17 -28.25
N ILE A 513 1.64 12.89 -27.58
CA ILE A 513 1.73 14.32 -27.26
C ILE A 513 1.23 14.44 -25.80
N ASP A 514 1.81 15.33 -25.02
CA ASP A 514 1.46 15.57 -23.61
C ASP A 514 0.49 16.78 -23.49
N PRO A 515 -0.83 16.64 -23.72
CA PRO A 515 -1.77 17.71 -23.51
C PRO A 515 -2.00 17.95 -22.02
N LEU A 516 -2.08 19.23 -21.62
CA LEU A 516 -2.54 19.65 -20.30
C LEU A 516 -4.04 19.92 -20.36
N TRP A 517 -4.80 19.16 -19.59
CA TRP A 517 -6.22 19.37 -19.37
C TRP A 517 -6.46 20.18 -18.11
N VAL A 518 -7.36 21.15 -18.17
CA VAL A 518 -7.76 21.94 -17.01
C VAL A 518 -9.26 21.74 -16.80
N ILE A 519 -9.62 21.27 -15.62
CA ILE A 519 -10.97 20.93 -15.25
C ILE A 519 -11.45 21.91 -14.19
N ASP A 520 -12.59 22.55 -14.43
CA ASP A 520 -13.24 23.44 -13.48
C ASP A 520 -14.08 22.61 -12.49
N LEU A 521 -13.67 22.63 -11.23
CA LEU A 521 -14.29 21.89 -10.12
C LEU A 521 -14.99 22.83 -9.14
N SER A 522 -15.22 24.10 -9.53
CA SER A 522 -15.87 25.12 -8.68
C SER A 522 -17.30 24.74 -8.29
N ASN A 523 -18.00 23.97 -9.14
CA ASN A 523 -19.25 23.33 -8.80
C ASN A 523 -19.04 21.80 -8.74
N PRO A 524 -18.95 21.19 -7.56
CA PRO A 524 -18.68 19.76 -7.42
C PRO A 524 -19.79 18.86 -8.01
N PHE A 525 -20.98 19.37 -8.22
CA PHE A 525 -22.13 18.66 -8.80
C PHE A 525 -22.17 18.70 -10.33
N GLU A 526 -21.50 19.68 -10.94
CA GLU A 526 -21.43 19.89 -12.39
C GLU A 526 -20.01 20.30 -12.80
N PRO A 527 -19.00 19.43 -12.61
CA PRO A 527 -17.63 19.74 -13.00
C PRO A 527 -17.49 19.77 -14.52
N ILE A 528 -16.58 20.64 -15.04
CA ILE A 528 -16.44 20.89 -16.50
C ILE A 528 -14.99 20.78 -16.92
#